data_f62f9974a8b38b4adeb7a51d192cf097
#
_entry.id   f62f9974a8b38b4adeb7a51d192cf097
#
_cell.length_a   1.000
_cell.length_b   1.000
_cell.length_c   1.000
_cell.angle_alpha   90.00
_cell.angle_beta   90.00
_cell.angle_gamma   90.00
#
_symmetry.space_group_name_H-M   'P 1'
#
loop_
_entity.id
_entity.type
_entity.pdbx_description
1 polymer ?
#
loop_
_entity_poly.entity_id
_entity_poly.type
_entity_poly.pdbx_seq_one_letter_code
_entity_poly.pdbx_strand_id
1 'polypeptide(L)'
;LSSHNGSGFDTIVTACEKKVLDAQVVVVVSNNSNASVLQKAEQKNIPNFVINSKLFPNDDLDEKITTLLQSFDCDIIFLSGYMKKIEHRLLSAYPNAIVNSHPALLPKFGGVGMYGSKVHEAVIDAKEKQSGCTVHFVNEEYDEGEYIVQNRIELEKDETIEGLENKIKELESVTIIEALNKLFKQN
;
A
#
# COMPACT_ATOMS: atom_id res chain seq x y z
N LEU A 1 1.45 -6.48 1.91
CA LEU A 1 0.90 -7.21 0.78
C LEU A 1 1.18 -6.45 -0.52
N SER A 2 1.50 -7.12 -1.63
CA SER A 2 1.75 -6.45 -2.91
C SER A 2 1.40 -7.35 -4.10
N SER A 3 0.91 -6.76 -5.20
CA SER A 3 0.60 -7.48 -6.44
C SER A 3 1.65 -7.31 -7.54
N HIS A 4 2.54 -6.32 -7.41
CA HIS A 4 3.46 -5.91 -8.49
C HIS A 4 4.87 -5.60 -7.98
N ASN A 5 5.32 -4.36 -8.18
CA ASN A 5 6.68 -3.93 -7.91
C ASN A 5 6.99 -3.67 -6.43
N GLY A 6 5.98 -3.32 -5.64
CA GLY A 6 6.16 -3.03 -4.22
C GLY A 6 6.99 -1.77 -3.94
N SER A 7 6.67 -0.63 -4.54
CA SER A 7 7.36 0.64 -4.25
C SER A 7 7.30 1.01 -2.76
N GLY A 8 6.13 0.84 -2.14
CA GLY A 8 5.97 1.01 -0.70
C GLY A 8 6.81 0.03 0.13
N PHE A 9 7.02 -1.21 -0.36
CA PHE A 9 7.91 -2.16 0.28
C PHE A 9 9.36 -1.63 0.29
N ASP A 10 9.87 -1.14 -0.84
CA ASP A 10 11.22 -0.58 -0.91
C ASP A 10 11.39 0.60 0.06
N THR A 11 10.39 1.47 0.12
CA THR A 11 10.35 2.62 1.05
C THR A 11 10.44 2.16 2.50
N ILE A 12 9.58 1.21 2.91
CA ILE A 12 9.49 0.74 4.30
C ILE A 12 10.76 0.00 4.70
N VAL A 13 11.25 -0.94 3.88
CA VAL A 13 12.48 -1.69 4.19
C VAL A 13 13.66 -0.76 4.34
N THR A 14 13.82 0.21 3.43
CA THR A 14 14.90 1.19 3.50
C THR A 14 14.82 2.04 4.77
N ALA A 15 13.61 2.45 5.17
CA ALA A 15 13.40 3.23 6.38
C ALA A 15 13.68 2.44 7.67
N CYS A 16 13.33 1.14 7.69
CA CYS A 16 13.69 0.23 8.79
C CYS A 16 15.21 0.03 8.88
N GLU A 17 15.88 -0.26 7.75
CA GLU A 17 17.34 -0.43 7.70
C GLU A 17 18.10 0.83 8.19
N LYS A 18 17.58 2.01 7.84
CA LYS A 18 18.13 3.31 8.29
C LYS A 18 17.69 3.73 9.69
N LYS A 19 16.87 2.92 10.36
CA LYS A 19 16.30 3.22 11.69
C LYS A 19 15.48 4.52 11.72
N VAL A 20 14.87 4.87 10.59
CA VAL A 20 13.89 5.96 10.46
C VAL A 20 12.51 5.48 10.93
N LEU A 21 12.23 4.19 10.72
CA LEU A 21 11.09 3.47 11.29
C LEU A 21 11.61 2.47 12.33
N ASP A 22 11.07 2.50 13.53
CA ASP A 22 11.31 1.49 14.57
C ASP A 22 10.39 0.28 14.33
N ALA A 23 10.68 -0.44 13.28
CA ALA A 23 9.89 -1.58 12.81
C ALA A 23 10.75 -2.55 12.00
N GLN A 24 10.19 -3.71 11.72
CA GLN A 24 10.79 -4.73 10.88
C GLN A 24 9.75 -5.26 9.88
N VAL A 25 10.15 -5.44 8.61
CA VAL A 25 9.33 -6.17 7.64
C VAL A 25 9.59 -7.67 7.82
N VAL A 26 8.61 -8.38 8.35
CA VAL A 26 8.74 -9.80 8.72
C VAL A 26 8.33 -10.75 7.60
N VAL A 27 7.42 -10.34 6.70
CA VAL A 27 6.93 -11.17 5.61
C VAL A 27 6.39 -10.33 4.45
N VAL A 28 6.50 -10.86 3.24
CA VAL A 28 5.85 -10.34 2.03
C VAL A 28 4.89 -11.38 1.48
N VAL A 29 3.66 -10.96 1.16
CA VAL A 29 2.69 -11.83 0.50
C VAL A 29 2.23 -11.19 -0.80
N SER A 30 2.22 -11.98 -1.88
CA SER A 30 1.72 -11.56 -3.19
C SER A 30 0.64 -12.50 -3.69
N ASN A 31 -0.37 -11.95 -4.35
CA ASN A 31 -1.33 -12.73 -5.13
C ASN A 31 -0.84 -13.07 -6.55
N ASN A 32 0.30 -12.50 -6.97
CA ASN A 32 0.88 -12.65 -8.29
C ASN A 32 2.25 -13.32 -8.20
N SER A 33 2.39 -14.51 -8.77
CA SER A 33 3.65 -15.28 -8.77
C SER A 33 4.80 -14.59 -9.50
N ASN A 34 4.49 -13.63 -10.39
CA ASN A 34 5.47 -12.88 -11.17
C ASN A 34 5.73 -11.47 -10.61
N ALA A 35 5.25 -11.17 -9.41
CA ALA A 35 5.47 -9.87 -8.78
C ALA A 35 6.96 -9.68 -8.44
N SER A 36 7.56 -8.59 -8.92
CA SER A 36 8.98 -8.30 -8.67
C SER A 36 9.29 -8.02 -7.19
N VAL A 37 8.29 -7.67 -6.39
CA VAL A 37 8.43 -7.55 -4.93
C VAL A 37 8.94 -8.84 -4.27
N LEU A 38 8.60 -10.02 -4.82
CA LEU A 38 9.07 -11.32 -4.29
C LEU A 38 10.59 -11.46 -4.41
N GLN A 39 11.16 -11.11 -5.57
CA GLN A 39 12.61 -11.12 -5.79
C GLN A 39 13.32 -10.10 -4.88
N LYS A 40 12.72 -8.93 -4.67
CA LYS A 40 13.26 -7.91 -3.77
C LYS A 40 13.26 -8.40 -2.31
N ALA A 41 12.20 -9.08 -1.88
CA ALA A 41 12.11 -9.68 -0.56
C ALA A 41 13.17 -10.78 -0.37
N GLU A 42 13.36 -11.65 -1.38
CA GLU A 42 14.40 -12.68 -1.38
C GLU A 42 15.81 -12.07 -1.25
N GLN A 43 16.13 -11.02 -2.02
CA GLN A 43 17.41 -10.30 -1.93
C GLN A 43 17.66 -9.68 -0.55
N LYS A 44 16.61 -9.37 0.19
CA LYS A 44 16.66 -8.83 1.55
C LYS A 44 16.56 -9.92 2.63
N ASN A 45 16.53 -11.20 2.25
CA ASN A 45 16.30 -12.34 3.15
C ASN A 45 15.00 -12.23 3.95
N ILE A 46 13.97 -11.61 3.37
CA ILE A 46 12.65 -11.49 3.96
C ILE A 46 11.79 -12.65 3.45
N PRO A 47 11.16 -13.45 4.33
CA PRO A 47 10.21 -14.48 3.97
C PRO A 47 9.15 -13.95 3.02
N ASN A 48 8.87 -14.69 1.94
CA ASN A 48 7.88 -14.26 0.97
C ASN A 48 7.05 -15.42 0.44
N PHE A 49 5.78 -15.17 0.17
CA PHE A 49 4.81 -16.18 -0.20
C PHE A 49 3.90 -15.71 -1.32
N VAL A 50 3.45 -16.66 -2.14
CA VAL A 50 2.40 -16.43 -3.14
C VAL A 50 1.13 -17.12 -2.67
N ILE A 51 0.06 -16.35 -2.49
CA ILE A 51 -1.27 -16.87 -2.15
C ILE A 51 -2.27 -16.37 -3.19
N ASN A 52 -2.79 -17.30 -4.00
CA ASN A 52 -3.79 -16.99 -5.02
C ASN A 52 -4.63 -18.23 -5.35
N SER A 53 -5.74 -18.04 -6.05
CA SER A 53 -6.67 -19.10 -6.44
C SER A 53 -6.08 -20.11 -7.43
N LYS A 54 -4.98 -19.80 -8.11
CA LYS A 54 -4.30 -20.75 -9.00
C LYS A 54 -3.53 -21.80 -8.22
N LEU A 55 -2.86 -21.40 -7.13
CA LEU A 55 -2.09 -22.28 -6.27
C LEU A 55 -2.98 -22.98 -5.22
N PHE A 56 -4.05 -22.31 -4.81
CA PHE A 56 -4.97 -22.75 -3.75
C PHE A 56 -6.43 -22.65 -4.24
N PRO A 57 -6.83 -23.47 -5.23
CA PRO A 57 -8.12 -23.29 -5.91
C PRO A 57 -9.35 -23.61 -5.03
N ASN A 58 -9.18 -24.34 -3.95
CA ASN A 58 -10.26 -24.77 -3.05
C ASN A 58 -10.15 -24.17 -1.64
N ASP A 59 -9.15 -23.31 -1.42
CA ASP A 59 -8.89 -22.74 -0.10
C ASP A 59 -9.55 -21.38 0.06
N ASP A 60 -9.93 -21.05 1.28
CA ASP A 60 -10.25 -19.69 1.67
C ASP A 60 -8.93 -18.88 1.72
N LEU A 61 -8.73 -18.02 0.73
CA LEU A 61 -7.49 -17.26 0.60
C LEU A 61 -7.35 -16.20 1.70
N ASP A 62 -8.46 -15.65 2.17
CA ASP A 62 -8.46 -14.67 3.25
C ASP A 62 -8.02 -15.33 4.57
N GLU A 63 -8.56 -16.51 4.89
CA GLU A 63 -8.12 -17.31 6.03
C GLU A 63 -6.64 -17.68 5.94
N LYS A 64 -6.19 -18.09 4.75
CA LYS A 64 -4.79 -18.48 4.53
C LYS A 64 -3.82 -17.32 4.72
N ILE A 65 -4.16 -16.15 4.19
CA ILE A 65 -3.37 -14.91 4.38
C ILE A 65 -3.37 -14.54 5.87
N THR A 66 -4.53 -14.56 6.52
CA THR A 66 -4.67 -14.21 7.94
C THR A 66 -3.81 -15.11 8.82
N THR A 67 -3.92 -16.43 8.65
CA THR A 67 -3.15 -17.42 9.40
C THR A 67 -1.64 -17.24 9.18
N LEU A 68 -1.23 -17.03 7.93
CA LEU A 68 0.18 -16.79 7.61
C LEU A 68 0.71 -15.54 8.32
N LEU A 69 0.02 -14.41 8.24
CA LEU A 69 0.46 -13.17 8.86
C LEU A 69 0.52 -13.28 10.39
N GLN A 70 -0.44 -13.97 11.01
CA GLN A 70 -0.41 -14.26 12.45
C GLN A 70 0.79 -15.13 12.84
N SER A 71 1.19 -16.10 11.99
CA SER A 71 2.36 -16.95 12.26
C SER A 71 3.70 -16.21 12.21
N PHE A 72 3.72 -15.01 11.65
CA PHE A 72 4.87 -14.09 11.64
C PHE A 72 4.74 -12.96 12.68
N ASP A 73 3.78 -13.04 13.59
CA ASP A 73 3.52 -12.01 14.61
C ASP A 73 3.44 -10.59 14.01
N CYS A 74 2.73 -10.47 12.87
CA CYS A 74 2.56 -9.17 12.22
C CYS A 74 1.64 -8.26 13.06
N ASP A 75 2.09 -7.06 13.39
CA ASP A 75 1.28 -6.05 14.08
C ASP A 75 0.53 -5.15 13.10
N ILE A 76 1.13 -4.82 11.95
CA ILE A 76 0.58 -3.93 10.93
C ILE A 76 0.76 -4.54 9.54
N ILE A 77 -0.26 -4.40 8.71
CA ILE A 77 -0.26 -4.81 7.31
C ILE A 77 -0.24 -3.56 6.43
N PHE A 78 0.76 -3.44 5.57
CA PHE A 78 0.81 -2.38 4.57
C PHE A 78 0.48 -2.94 3.18
N LEU A 79 -0.46 -2.29 2.49
CA LEU A 79 -0.81 -2.60 1.10
C LEU A 79 0.05 -1.78 0.15
N SER A 80 1.05 -2.41 -0.47
CA SER A 80 1.93 -1.79 -1.46
C SER A 80 1.46 -2.15 -2.87
N GLY A 81 0.44 -1.49 -3.36
CA GLY A 81 -0.18 -1.81 -4.65
C GLY A 81 -0.78 -3.22 -4.67
N TYR A 82 -1.50 -3.60 -3.64
CA TYR A 82 -2.21 -4.87 -3.57
C TYR A 82 -3.57 -4.76 -4.26
N MET A 83 -3.77 -5.54 -5.33
CA MET A 83 -4.89 -5.39 -6.26
C MET A 83 -6.10 -6.28 -5.94
N LYS A 84 -6.13 -6.91 -4.78
CA LYS A 84 -7.26 -7.71 -4.32
C LYS A 84 -7.96 -6.99 -3.18
N LYS A 85 -9.29 -7.16 -3.12
CA LYS A 85 -10.06 -6.67 -1.98
C LYS A 85 -9.59 -7.42 -0.73
N ILE A 86 -9.49 -6.71 0.37
CA ILE A 86 -9.27 -7.29 1.69
C ILE A 86 -10.63 -7.75 2.20
N GLU A 87 -10.70 -9.01 2.61
CA GLU A 87 -11.92 -9.64 3.01
C GLU A 87 -12.14 -9.54 4.53
N HIS A 88 -13.31 -9.97 4.99
CA HIS A 88 -13.77 -9.78 6.36
C HIS A 88 -12.88 -10.43 7.43
N ARG A 89 -12.30 -11.62 7.18
CA ARG A 89 -11.45 -12.31 8.17
C ARG A 89 -10.20 -11.52 8.48
N LEU A 90 -9.52 -11.05 7.44
CA LEU A 90 -8.29 -10.27 7.59
C LEU A 90 -8.60 -8.93 8.27
N LEU A 91 -9.68 -8.24 7.87
CA LEU A 91 -10.13 -7.00 8.51
C LEU A 91 -10.44 -7.21 9.99
N SER A 92 -11.13 -8.31 10.34
CA SER A 92 -11.49 -8.62 11.74
C SER A 92 -10.29 -9.02 12.60
N ALA A 93 -9.29 -9.69 11.99
CA ALA A 93 -8.09 -10.12 12.70
C ALA A 93 -7.11 -8.95 12.95
N TYR A 94 -7.17 -7.90 12.13
CA TYR A 94 -6.28 -6.74 12.16
C TYR A 94 -7.07 -5.41 12.20
N PRO A 95 -7.90 -5.18 13.24
CA PRO A 95 -8.71 -3.95 13.34
C PRO A 95 -7.80 -2.73 13.47
N ASN A 96 -7.99 -1.74 12.58
CA ASN A 96 -7.17 -0.52 12.52
C ASN A 96 -5.65 -0.79 12.37
N ALA A 97 -5.30 -1.92 11.77
CA ALA A 97 -3.91 -2.32 11.56
C ALA A 97 -3.59 -2.66 10.09
N ILE A 98 -4.53 -2.43 9.18
CA ILE A 98 -4.31 -2.56 7.74
C ILE A 98 -4.30 -1.17 7.13
N VAL A 99 -3.22 -0.83 6.43
CA VAL A 99 -2.93 0.51 5.92
C VAL A 99 -2.67 0.45 4.42
N ASN A 100 -3.22 1.41 3.69
CA ASN A 100 -3.01 1.56 2.25
C ASN A 100 -2.50 2.98 1.93
N SER A 101 -1.66 3.11 0.91
CA SER A 101 -1.35 4.38 0.28
C SER A 101 -2.11 4.53 -1.03
N HIS A 102 -2.80 5.65 -1.19
CA HIS A 102 -3.52 6.00 -2.40
C HIS A 102 -2.93 7.27 -3.03
N PRO A 103 -2.59 7.27 -4.34
CA PRO A 103 -1.82 8.34 -4.97
C PRO A 103 -2.68 9.55 -5.39
N ALA A 104 -3.63 9.95 -4.55
CA ALA A 104 -4.46 11.13 -4.71
C ALA A 104 -4.90 11.74 -3.39
N LEU A 105 -5.53 12.91 -3.47
CA LEU A 105 -6.20 13.56 -2.33
C LEU A 105 -7.61 12.97 -2.17
N LEU A 106 -7.73 11.88 -1.42
CA LEU A 106 -9.04 11.31 -1.12
C LEU A 106 -9.97 12.35 -0.45
N PRO A 107 -11.29 12.25 -0.66
CA PRO A 107 -12.02 11.18 -1.34
C PRO A 107 -12.04 11.29 -2.88
N LYS A 108 -11.46 12.35 -3.47
CA LYS A 108 -11.38 12.48 -4.92
C LYS A 108 -10.45 11.40 -5.49
N PHE A 109 -10.83 10.87 -6.65
CA PHE A 109 -10.05 9.89 -7.41
C PHE A 109 -9.71 8.61 -6.63
N GLY A 110 -10.56 8.25 -5.65
CA GLY A 110 -10.55 6.98 -4.94
C GLY A 110 -11.63 6.02 -5.43
N GLY A 111 -11.66 4.82 -4.84
CA GLY A 111 -12.70 3.82 -5.08
C GLY A 111 -12.40 2.85 -6.22
N VAL A 112 -13.43 2.08 -6.59
CA VAL A 112 -13.31 0.99 -7.56
C VAL A 112 -12.76 1.45 -8.90
N GLY A 113 -11.66 0.83 -9.34
CA GLY A 113 -11.03 1.12 -10.63
C GLY A 113 -10.00 2.24 -10.62
N MET A 114 -9.85 2.98 -9.52
CA MET A 114 -8.87 4.05 -9.34
C MET A 114 -7.55 3.51 -8.77
N TYR A 115 -6.63 3.14 -9.66
CA TYR A 115 -5.30 2.64 -9.32
C TYR A 115 -4.27 2.91 -10.43
N GLY A 116 -3.01 2.98 -10.05
CA GLY A 116 -1.88 3.19 -10.97
C GLY A 116 -2.03 4.48 -11.78
N SER A 117 -1.69 4.44 -13.07
CA SER A 117 -1.74 5.60 -13.97
C SER A 117 -3.14 6.20 -14.13
N LYS A 118 -4.20 5.40 -13.96
CA LYS A 118 -5.59 5.88 -14.07
C LYS A 118 -5.92 7.00 -13.09
N VAL A 119 -5.33 6.98 -11.91
CA VAL A 119 -5.50 8.04 -10.91
C VAL A 119 -4.90 9.34 -11.43
N HIS A 120 -3.68 9.28 -11.95
CA HIS A 120 -2.98 10.46 -12.49
C HIS A 120 -3.66 11.00 -13.74
N GLU A 121 -4.12 10.12 -14.65
CA GLU A 121 -4.93 10.47 -15.80
C GLU A 121 -6.20 11.24 -15.38
N ALA A 122 -6.94 10.69 -14.39
CA ALA A 122 -8.17 11.32 -13.90
C ALA A 122 -7.92 12.70 -13.26
N VAL A 123 -6.82 12.87 -12.52
CA VAL A 123 -6.42 14.16 -11.92
C VAL A 123 -6.11 15.19 -13.00
N ILE A 124 -5.35 14.82 -14.04
CA ILE A 124 -4.99 15.70 -15.15
C ILE A 124 -6.24 16.06 -15.98
N ASP A 125 -7.08 15.09 -16.31
CA ASP A 125 -8.32 15.29 -17.08
C ASP A 125 -9.31 16.20 -16.35
N ALA A 126 -9.36 16.11 -15.01
CA ALA A 126 -10.15 16.99 -14.17
C ALA A 126 -9.58 18.40 -14.04
N LYS A 127 -8.38 18.65 -14.57
CA LYS A 127 -7.67 19.95 -14.50
C LYS A 127 -7.53 20.44 -13.05
N GLU A 128 -7.26 19.52 -12.15
CA GLU A 128 -7.00 19.84 -10.75
C GLU A 128 -5.76 20.72 -10.63
N LYS A 129 -5.77 21.59 -9.62
CA LYS A 129 -4.61 22.46 -9.33
C LYS A 129 -3.67 21.83 -8.30
N GLN A 130 -4.14 20.80 -7.62
CA GLN A 130 -3.42 20.08 -6.59
C GLN A 130 -3.64 18.60 -6.77
N SER A 131 -2.64 17.82 -6.38
CA SER A 131 -2.75 16.37 -6.16
C SER A 131 -2.02 16.02 -4.87
N GLY A 132 -1.91 14.73 -4.57
CA GLY A 132 -1.23 14.30 -3.36
C GLY A 132 -1.24 12.81 -3.17
N CYS A 133 -0.91 12.42 -1.94
CA CYS A 133 -0.97 11.04 -1.49
C CYS A 133 -1.72 10.98 -0.16
N THR A 134 -2.60 10.00 -0.03
CA THR A 134 -3.35 9.72 1.20
C THR A 134 -2.96 8.34 1.72
N VAL A 135 -2.46 8.27 2.95
CA VAL A 135 -2.30 7.02 3.69
C VAL A 135 -3.46 6.90 4.66
N HIS A 136 -4.18 5.79 4.58
CA HIS A 136 -5.42 5.58 5.32
C HIS A 136 -5.55 4.15 5.84
N PHE A 137 -6.38 3.94 6.85
CA PHE A 137 -6.78 2.60 7.25
C PHE A 137 -7.67 1.96 6.20
N VAL A 138 -7.58 0.64 6.08
CA VAL A 138 -8.40 -0.16 5.16
C VAL A 138 -9.62 -0.66 5.91
N ASN A 139 -10.79 -0.51 5.30
CA ASN A 139 -12.06 -1.05 5.73
C ASN A 139 -12.71 -1.88 4.60
N GLU A 140 -14.00 -2.18 4.71
CA GLU A 140 -14.74 -2.97 3.73
C GLU A 140 -14.93 -2.27 2.37
N GLU A 141 -14.81 -0.92 2.36
CA GLU A 141 -14.97 -0.11 1.16
C GLU A 141 -13.63 0.38 0.63
N TYR A 142 -13.50 0.51 -0.70
CA TYR A 142 -12.26 0.98 -1.30
C TYR A 142 -12.02 2.45 -1.01
N ASP A 143 -10.86 2.77 -0.43
CA ASP A 143 -10.34 4.12 -0.20
C ASP A 143 -11.23 5.03 0.69
N GLU A 144 -12.11 4.43 1.52
CA GLU A 144 -13.03 5.14 2.42
C GLU A 144 -12.64 5.09 3.89
N GLY A 145 -11.54 4.43 4.24
CA GLY A 145 -11.08 4.35 5.62
C GLY A 145 -10.52 5.67 6.15
N GLU A 146 -10.42 5.78 7.47
CA GLU A 146 -9.92 6.97 8.16
C GLU A 146 -8.49 7.33 7.70
N TYR A 147 -8.25 8.61 7.41
CA TYR A 147 -6.95 9.09 6.95
C TYR A 147 -5.96 9.23 8.11
N ILE A 148 -4.80 8.64 7.94
CA ILE A 148 -3.69 8.75 8.89
C ILE A 148 -2.86 10.00 8.58
N VAL A 149 -2.47 10.15 7.29
CA VAL A 149 -1.74 11.29 6.74
C VAL A 149 -2.21 11.55 5.32
N GLN A 150 -2.34 12.82 4.98
CA GLN A 150 -2.61 13.25 3.60
C GLN A 150 -1.68 14.42 3.26
N ASN A 151 -0.77 14.20 2.33
CA ASN A 151 0.17 15.20 1.84
C ASN A 151 -0.18 15.64 0.42
N ARG A 152 0.07 16.91 0.11
CA ARG A 152 -0.34 17.55 -1.16
C ARG A 152 0.81 18.22 -1.86
N ILE A 153 0.67 18.34 -3.18
CA ILE A 153 1.54 19.14 -4.06
C ILE A 153 0.68 20.01 -4.98
N GLU A 154 1.23 21.15 -5.34
CA GLU A 154 0.68 21.99 -6.41
C GLU A 154 1.06 21.42 -7.78
N LEU A 155 0.12 21.47 -8.74
CA LEU A 155 0.35 21.04 -10.11
C LEU A 155 0.67 22.25 -10.99
N GLU A 156 1.59 22.07 -11.92
CA GLU A 156 1.92 23.05 -12.93
C GLU A 156 0.81 23.13 -13.98
N LYS A 157 0.72 24.27 -14.68
CA LYS A 157 -0.33 24.48 -15.68
C LYS A 157 -0.30 23.44 -16.81
N ASP A 158 0.90 23.01 -17.17
CA ASP A 158 1.15 22.05 -18.25
C ASP A 158 1.69 20.72 -17.70
N GLU A 159 1.20 20.31 -16.50
CA GLU A 159 1.59 19.06 -15.85
C GLU A 159 1.24 17.87 -16.72
N THR A 160 2.18 16.95 -16.88
CA THR A 160 1.97 15.70 -17.63
C THR A 160 1.62 14.56 -16.69
N ILE A 161 0.97 13.52 -17.23
CA ILE A 161 0.66 12.29 -16.45
C ILE A 161 1.93 11.68 -15.87
N GLU A 162 2.99 11.56 -16.68
CA GLU A 162 4.28 11.01 -16.25
C GLU A 162 4.97 11.92 -15.21
N GLY A 163 4.92 13.24 -15.39
CA GLY A 163 5.45 14.21 -14.44
C GLY A 163 4.75 14.10 -13.09
N LEU A 164 3.43 14.06 -13.10
CA LEU A 164 2.61 13.86 -11.90
C LEU A 164 2.92 12.52 -11.23
N GLU A 165 2.99 11.43 -11.97
CA GLU A 165 3.30 10.11 -11.43
C GLU A 165 4.65 10.09 -10.70
N ASN A 166 5.68 10.72 -11.26
CA ASN A 166 6.99 10.81 -10.65
C ASN A 166 6.97 11.66 -9.35
N LYS A 167 6.32 12.82 -9.38
CA LYS A 167 6.14 13.69 -8.20
C LYS A 167 5.38 12.96 -7.08
N ILE A 168 4.33 12.21 -7.43
CA ILE A 168 3.53 11.46 -6.45
C ILE A 168 4.31 10.28 -5.87
N LYS A 169 5.14 9.56 -6.64
CA LYS A 169 6.01 8.49 -6.12
C LYS A 169 6.98 8.99 -5.06
N GLU A 170 7.56 10.17 -5.27
CA GLU A 170 8.44 10.79 -4.27
C GLU A 170 7.67 11.19 -3.00
N LEU A 171 6.52 11.84 -3.19
CA LEU A 171 5.64 12.23 -2.10
C LEU A 171 5.10 11.03 -1.32
N GLU A 172 4.72 9.95 -2.01
CA GLU A 172 4.21 8.72 -1.42
C GLU A 172 5.22 8.13 -0.43
N SER A 173 6.50 8.10 -0.80
CA SER A 173 7.56 7.59 0.07
C SER A 173 7.65 8.37 1.39
N VAL A 174 7.54 9.68 1.35
CA VAL A 174 7.53 10.53 2.55
C VAL A 174 6.25 10.31 3.36
N THR A 175 5.11 10.27 2.68
CA THR A 175 3.79 10.11 3.32
C THR A 175 3.66 8.78 4.04
N ILE A 176 4.16 7.69 3.44
CA ILE A 176 4.19 6.35 4.06
C ILE A 176 5.00 6.37 5.37
N ILE A 177 6.21 6.93 5.32
CA ILE A 177 7.08 6.99 6.51
C ILE A 177 6.45 7.82 7.62
N GLU A 178 5.86 8.96 7.26
CA GLU A 178 5.17 9.84 8.22
C GLU A 178 3.97 9.12 8.87
N ALA A 179 3.15 8.44 8.08
CA ALA A 179 2.00 7.70 8.57
C ALA A 179 2.39 6.55 9.49
N LEU A 180 3.38 5.74 9.13
CA LEU A 180 3.84 4.63 9.95
C LEU A 180 4.48 5.12 11.26
N ASN A 181 5.30 6.19 11.21
CA ASN A 181 5.83 6.80 12.42
C ASN A 181 4.74 7.33 13.36
N LYS A 182 3.64 7.86 12.81
CA LYS A 182 2.51 8.31 13.61
C LYS A 182 1.82 7.15 14.31
N LEU A 183 1.66 6.02 13.62
CA LEU A 183 1.06 4.81 14.19
C LEU A 183 1.94 4.18 15.29
N PHE A 184 3.25 4.06 15.05
CA PHE A 184 4.17 3.45 16.02
C PHE A 184 4.40 4.28 17.29
N LYS A 185 4.15 5.59 17.25
CA LYS A 185 4.24 6.46 18.43
C LYS A 185 2.96 6.46 19.28
N GLN A 186 1.86 5.91 18.79
CA GLN A 186 0.58 5.86 19.50
C GLN A 186 0.39 4.54 20.27
N ASN A 187 1.25 3.56 20.03
CA ASN A 187 1.33 2.30 20.74
C ASN A 187 2.54 2.31 21.70
#